data_a3637bec5f87eb83fe85fab7b3219553
#
_entry.id   a3637bec5f87eb83fe85fab7b3219553
#
_cell.length_a   1.000
_cell.length_b   1.000
_cell.length_c   1.000
_cell.angle_alpha   90.00
_cell.angle_beta   90.00
_cell.angle_gamma   90.00
#
_symmetry.space_group_name_H-M   'P 1'
#
loop_
_entity.id
_entity.type
_entity.pdbx_description
1 polymer ?
#
loop_
_entity_poly.entity_id
_entity_poly.type
_entity_poly.pdbx_seq_one_letter_code
_entity_poly.pdbx_strand_id
1 'polypeptide(L)'
;MQPVVHPFFHHDSNTWSYVVVEPQGKTAALVDPVLDFDPKAGRTSTASAEQVLAFVNEHALDVQWILETHAHADHLSAGHWLKEQLPHAKLAIGEGIRTVQKTFRRIFNLGEHFPVDGSQFDHLFAPDEVFRIGALEGRVIPVPGHTNDSNAFLIGDALFTGDSLFMPDGGTARCDFPGGDAATLYRSIHTLFELPDDTRVFVCHDYGPGGREFACETTIGEQKRSNIHVHDGTTLEQFVEMREMRDASLAMPTLILPAVQTNIRAGELPEPESNGVRYLKLPLNQL
;
A
#
# COMPACT_ATOMS: atom_id res chain seq x y z
N MET A 1 -4.99 10.09 -20.79
CA MET A 1 -5.61 11.22 -20.03
C MET A 1 -4.86 11.28 -18.70
N GLN A 2 -4.45 12.48 -18.27
CA GLN A 2 -3.64 12.63 -17.06
C GLN A 2 -4.55 12.87 -15.84
N PRO A 3 -4.53 12.01 -14.80
CA PRO A 3 -5.27 12.26 -13.58
C PRO A 3 -4.69 13.44 -12.79
N VAL A 4 -5.55 14.10 -12.02
CA VAL A 4 -5.13 15.04 -10.98
C VAL A 4 -4.94 14.26 -9.69
N VAL A 5 -3.74 14.32 -9.11
CA VAL A 5 -3.39 13.57 -7.90
C VAL A 5 -3.21 14.54 -6.74
N HIS A 6 -3.92 14.28 -5.64
CA HIS A 6 -3.83 15.06 -4.40
C HIS A 6 -3.25 14.18 -3.30
N PRO A 7 -2.02 14.47 -2.84
CA PRO A 7 -1.34 13.68 -1.80
C PRO A 7 -1.75 14.16 -0.39
N PHE A 8 -1.80 13.21 0.54
CA PHE A 8 -2.03 13.41 1.98
C PHE A 8 -0.94 12.68 2.75
N PHE A 9 -0.13 13.39 3.52
CA PHE A 9 0.98 12.80 4.25
C PHE A 9 0.63 12.48 5.70
N HIS A 10 0.83 11.24 6.10
CA HIS A 10 0.73 10.78 7.48
C HIS A 10 2.11 10.73 8.12
N HIS A 11 2.38 11.66 9.06
CA HIS A 11 3.70 11.84 9.64
C HIS A 11 4.18 10.66 10.50
N ASP A 12 3.27 10.00 11.24
CA ASP A 12 3.67 8.95 12.19
C ASP A 12 4.17 7.67 11.50
N SER A 13 3.66 7.35 10.29
CA SER A 13 4.10 6.22 9.47
C SER A 13 4.91 6.62 8.24
N ASN A 14 5.11 7.92 7.99
CA ASN A 14 5.74 8.46 6.78
C ASN A 14 5.05 7.99 5.48
N THR A 15 3.73 7.86 5.50
CA THR A 15 2.91 7.33 4.41
C THR A 15 2.24 8.44 3.64
N TRP A 16 2.19 8.31 2.33
CA TRP A 16 1.38 9.10 1.43
C TRP A 16 0.12 8.34 1.03
N SER A 17 -1.05 8.91 1.36
CA SER A 17 -2.35 8.51 0.77
C SER A 17 -2.70 9.44 -0.36
N TYR A 18 -3.48 8.98 -1.33
CA TYR A 18 -3.79 9.79 -2.51
C TYR A 18 -5.28 9.83 -2.81
N VAL A 19 -5.75 11.00 -3.27
CA VAL A 19 -7.02 11.15 -3.99
C VAL A 19 -6.71 11.37 -5.46
N VAL A 20 -7.14 10.45 -6.31
CA VAL A 20 -6.87 10.44 -7.75
C VAL A 20 -8.15 10.81 -8.48
N VAL A 21 -8.16 11.97 -9.14
CA VAL A 21 -9.37 12.56 -9.72
C VAL A 21 -9.30 12.58 -11.24
N GLU A 22 -10.40 12.23 -11.89
CA GLU A 22 -10.59 12.40 -13.33
C GLU A 22 -10.52 13.90 -13.69
N PRO A 23 -9.69 14.32 -14.66
CA PRO A 23 -9.37 15.74 -14.88
C PRO A 23 -10.53 16.60 -15.38
N GLN A 24 -11.54 16.01 -15.99
CA GLN A 24 -12.73 16.71 -16.52
C GLN A 24 -14.02 16.30 -15.82
N GLY A 25 -13.93 15.50 -14.77
CA GLY A 25 -15.04 14.94 -14.03
C GLY A 25 -14.91 15.18 -12.54
N LYS A 26 -15.76 14.48 -11.81
CA LYS A 26 -15.74 14.42 -10.34
C LYS A 26 -15.50 13.00 -9.84
N THR A 27 -15.24 12.08 -10.74
CA THR A 27 -15.00 10.69 -10.39
C THR A 27 -13.59 10.54 -9.83
N ALA A 28 -13.46 9.81 -8.74
CA ALA A 28 -12.21 9.66 -8.04
C ALA A 28 -11.95 8.23 -7.53
N ALA A 29 -10.70 7.97 -7.19
CA ALA A 29 -10.28 6.84 -6.38
C ALA A 29 -9.41 7.32 -5.21
N LEU A 30 -9.40 6.57 -4.11
CA LEU A 30 -8.48 6.74 -2.99
C LEU A 30 -7.43 5.63 -3.08
N VAL A 31 -6.18 5.92 -2.72
CA VAL A 31 -5.09 4.93 -2.71
C VAL A 31 -4.42 4.97 -1.34
N ASP A 32 -4.29 3.80 -0.72
CA ASP A 32 -3.61 3.52 0.56
C ASP A 32 -4.00 4.49 1.70
N PRO A 33 -5.29 4.58 2.06
CA PRO A 33 -5.74 5.48 3.11
C PRO A 33 -5.34 4.97 4.50
N VAL A 34 -4.78 5.86 5.34
CA VAL A 34 -4.25 5.52 6.67
C VAL A 34 -5.29 5.70 7.77
N LEU A 35 -5.39 4.69 8.65
CA LEU A 35 -6.06 4.77 9.95
C LEU A 35 -5.00 5.03 11.03
N ASP A 36 -5.13 6.13 11.75
CA ASP A 36 -4.21 6.49 12.82
C ASP A 36 -4.26 5.46 13.96
N PHE A 37 -3.09 5.12 14.50
CA PHE A 37 -2.97 4.17 15.61
C PHE A 37 -1.88 4.56 16.60
N ASP A 38 -2.25 4.75 17.86
CA ASP A 38 -1.32 4.92 18.98
C ASP A 38 -0.98 3.54 19.57
N PRO A 39 0.22 2.99 19.31
CA PRO A 39 0.60 1.66 19.81
C PRO A 39 0.79 1.61 21.33
N LYS A 40 1.03 2.77 21.98
CA LYS A 40 1.22 2.83 23.43
C LYS A 40 -0.11 2.77 24.16
N ALA A 41 -1.15 3.37 23.59
CA ALA A 41 -2.49 3.38 24.16
C ALA A 41 -3.41 2.29 23.60
N GLY A 42 -3.00 1.61 22.50
CA GLY A 42 -3.86 0.69 21.75
C GLY A 42 -5.11 1.39 21.21
N ARG A 43 -4.95 2.62 20.69
CA ARG A 43 -6.08 3.47 20.30
C ARG A 43 -6.02 3.82 18.82
N THR A 44 -7.12 3.62 18.11
CA THR A 44 -7.32 4.10 16.75
C THR A 44 -7.91 5.52 16.76
N SER A 45 -7.65 6.27 15.67
CA SER A 45 -8.29 7.55 15.36
C SER A 45 -8.51 7.63 13.84
N THR A 46 -9.47 8.44 13.42
CA THR A 46 -9.83 8.64 12.02
C THR A 46 -9.35 9.98 11.47
N ALA A 47 -8.52 10.71 12.23
CA ALA A 47 -8.15 12.09 11.91
C ALA A 47 -7.51 12.23 10.51
N SER A 48 -6.63 11.31 10.11
CA SER A 48 -6.01 11.31 8.78
C SER A 48 -7.02 10.95 7.68
N ALA A 49 -7.86 9.95 7.89
CA ALA A 49 -8.91 9.57 6.95
C ALA A 49 -10.01 10.64 6.83
N GLU A 50 -10.32 11.37 7.92
CA GLU A 50 -11.24 12.51 7.91
C GLU A 50 -10.74 13.66 7.04
N GLN A 51 -9.43 13.90 6.95
CA GLN A 51 -8.86 14.91 6.04
C GLN A 51 -9.12 14.53 4.58
N VAL A 52 -8.91 13.26 4.23
CA VAL A 52 -9.20 12.73 2.88
C VAL A 52 -10.71 12.86 2.58
N LEU A 53 -11.56 12.44 3.51
CA LEU A 53 -13.02 12.53 3.36
C LEU A 53 -13.51 13.99 3.24
N ALA A 54 -12.94 14.91 4.02
CA ALA A 54 -13.25 16.32 3.94
C ALA A 54 -12.93 16.90 2.55
N PHE A 55 -11.76 16.55 1.99
CA PHE A 55 -11.40 16.92 0.62
C PHE A 55 -12.39 16.36 -0.42
N VAL A 56 -12.76 15.07 -0.30
CA VAL A 56 -13.76 14.42 -1.16
C VAL A 56 -15.09 15.19 -1.14
N ASN A 57 -15.57 15.55 0.06
CA ASN A 57 -16.83 16.28 0.25
C ASN A 57 -16.76 17.73 -0.25
N GLU A 58 -15.69 18.46 0.05
CA GLU A 58 -15.49 19.85 -0.39
C GLU A 58 -15.51 19.97 -1.91
N HIS A 59 -14.89 19.00 -2.61
CA HIS A 59 -14.83 18.98 -4.07
C HIS A 59 -16.02 18.25 -4.71
N ALA A 60 -16.95 17.70 -3.90
CA ALA A 60 -18.10 16.89 -4.32
C ALA A 60 -17.68 15.75 -5.28
N LEU A 61 -16.65 14.99 -4.87
CA LEU A 61 -16.11 13.88 -5.67
C LEU A 61 -16.98 12.62 -5.51
N ASP A 62 -17.16 11.91 -6.62
CA ASP A 62 -17.75 10.57 -6.68
C ASP A 62 -16.66 9.51 -6.61
N VAL A 63 -16.38 9.02 -5.40
CA VAL A 63 -15.36 8.01 -5.19
C VAL A 63 -15.88 6.64 -5.61
N GLN A 64 -15.28 6.06 -6.64
CA GLN A 64 -15.63 4.73 -7.15
C GLN A 64 -14.80 3.61 -6.53
N TRP A 65 -13.56 3.91 -6.12
CA TRP A 65 -12.61 2.93 -5.61
C TRP A 65 -11.87 3.43 -4.38
N ILE A 66 -11.68 2.53 -3.43
CA ILE A 66 -10.69 2.62 -2.34
C ILE A 66 -9.72 1.48 -2.63
N LEU A 67 -8.50 1.83 -3.01
CA LEU A 67 -7.47 0.91 -3.51
C LEU A 67 -6.39 0.70 -2.45
N GLU A 68 -6.11 -0.54 -2.14
CA GLU A 68 -4.96 -0.93 -1.32
C GLU A 68 -3.90 -1.56 -2.22
N THR A 69 -2.68 -1.06 -2.18
CA THR A 69 -1.57 -1.63 -2.96
C THR A 69 -1.17 -2.99 -2.44
N HIS A 70 -1.22 -3.18 -1.13
CA HIS A 70 -0.92 -4.44 -0.44
C HIS A 70 -1.44 -4.40 1.02
N ALA A 71 -1.33 -5.49 1.75
CA ALA A 71 -1.59 -5.51 3.19
C ALA A 71 -0.39 -4.91 3.95
N HIS A 72 -0.43 -3.59 4.18
CA HIS A 72 0.65 -2.82 4.82
C HIS A 72 1.03 -3.37 6.21
N ALA A 73 2.34 -3.32 6.53
CA ALA A 73 2.88 -3.78 7.80
C ALA A 73 3.24 -2.63 8.77
N ASP A 74 3.25 -1.40 8.31
CA ASP A 74 3.75 -0.22 9.03
C ASP A 74 2.68 0.81 9.38
N HIS A 75 1.47 0.66 8.82
CA HIS A 75 0.28 1.45 9.18
C HIS A 75 -1.01 0.64 9.01
N LEU A 76 -2.06 1.04 9.72
CA LEU A 76 -3.39 0.46 9.58
C LEU A 76 -4.11 1.13 8.40
N SER A 77 -4.90 0.35 7.65
CA SER A 77 -5.75 0.87 6.58
C SER A 77 -7.04 1.48 7.14
N ALA A 78 -7.42 2.65 6.61
CA ALA A 78 -8.72 3.25 6.83
C ALA A 78 -9.78 2.79 5.81
N GLY A 79 -9.47 1.78 4.97
CA GLY A 79 -10.35 1.34 3.89
C GLY A 79 -11.75 0.98 4.35
N HIS A 80 -11.87 0.20 5.42
CA HIS A 80 -13.17 -0.17 6.00
C HIS A 80 -13.97 1.04 6.47
N TRP A 81 -13.35 1.93 7.26
CA TRP A 81 -14.02 3.13 7.75
C TRP A 81 -14.47 4.05 6.61
N LEU A 82 -13.60 4.28 5.61
CA LEU A 82 -13.96 5.08 4.44
C LEU A 82 -15.08 4.43 3.61
N LYS A 83 -15.10 3.09 3.51
CA LYS A 83 -16.19 2.37 2.86
C LYS A 83 -17.53 2.59 3.56
N GLU A 84 -17.56 2.69 4.89
CA GLU A 84 -18.78 3.04 5.64
C GLU A 84 -19.26 4.47 5.32
N GLN A 85 -18.35 5.42 5.11
CA GLN A 85 -18.65 6.81 4.75
C GLN A 85 -19.01 6.97 3.26
N LEU A 86 -18.45 6.10 2.40
CA LEU A 86 -18.57 6.13 0.94
C LEU A 86 -19.13 4.77 0.45
N PRO A 87 -20.38 4.42 0.75
CA PRO A 87 -20.91 3.06 0.57
C PRO A 87 -20.96 2.61 -0.91
N HIS A 88 -20.91 3.54 -1.86
CA HIS A 88 -20.87 3.23 -3.30
C HIS A 88 -19.46 2.92 -3.81
N ALA A 89 -18.39 3.36 -3.11
CA ALA A 89 -17.03 3.05 -3.46
C ALA A 89 -16.75 1.55 -3.24
N LYS A 90 -15.95 0.94 -4.10
CA LYS A 90 -15.49 -0.44 -3.93
C LYS A 90 -14.14 -0.44 -3.21
N LEU A 91 -14.05 -1.14 -2.10
CA LEU A 91 -12.78 -1.42 -1.42
C LEU A 91 -12.11 -2.61 -2.12
N ALA A 92 -10.91 -2.42 -2.65
CA ALA A 92 -10.26 -3.38 -3.53
C ALA A 92 -8.76 -3.52 -3.27
N ILE A 93 -8.26 -4.72 -3.49
CA ILE A 93 -6.85 -5.12 -3.39
C ILE A 93 -6.54 -6.18 -4.45
N GLY A 94 -5.27 -6.52 -4.68
CA GLY A 94 -4.90 -7.65 -5.53
C GLY A 94 -5.29 -9.01 -4.94
N GLU A 95 -5.56 -10.00 -5.80
CA GLU A 95 -5.96 -11.36 -5.36
C GLU A 95 -4.88 -12.10 -4.53
N GLY A 96 -3.63 -11.62 -4.56
CA GLY A 96 -2.52 -12.09 -3.74
C GLY A 96 -2.80 -12.05 -2.24
N ILE A 97 -3.72 -11.18 -1.80
CA ILE A 97 -4.18 -11.06 -0.41
C ILE A 97 -4.61 -12.42 0.19
N ARG A 98 -5.15 -13.33 -0.62
CA ARG A 98 -5.54 -14.67 -0.18
C ARG A 98 -4.35 -15.46 0.39
N THR A 99 -3.15 -15.27 -0.16
CA THR A 99 -1.93 -15.91 0.33
C THR A 99 -1.48 -15.28 1.64
N VAL A 100 -1.53 -13.97 1.75
CA VAL A 100 -1.22 -13.21 2.96
C VAL A 100 -2.17 -13.60 4.10
N GLN A 101 -3.48 -13.63 3.82
CA GLN A 101 -4.50 -14.09 4.78
C GLN A 101 -4.23 -15.50 5.31
N LYS A 102 -3.88 -16.46 4.44
CA LYS A 102 -3.54 -17.84 4.85
C LYS A 102 -2.32 -17.87 5.76
N THR A 103 -1.27 -17.12 5.42
CA THR A 103 -0.05 -17.03 6.21
C THR A 103 -0.32 -16.47 7.59
N PHE A 104 -0.95 -15.31 7.66
CA PHE A 104 -1.15 -14.58 8.91
C PHE A 104 -2.32 -15.14 9.74
N ARG A 105 -3.31 -15.79 9.14
CA ARG A 105 -4.29 -16.60 9.90
C ARG A 105 -3.59 -17.61 10.81
N ARG A 106 -2.55 -18.27 10.31
CA ARG A 106 -1.76 -19.24 11.07
C ARG A 106 -0.92 -18.56 12.15
N ILE A 107 -0.18 -17.50 11.80
CA ILE A 107 0.70 -16.77 12.74
C ILE A 107 -0.11 -16.20 13.90
N PHE A 108 -1.24 -15.54 13.62
CA PHE A 108 -2.10 -14.94 14.64
C PHE A 108 -3.12 -15.90 15.25
N ASN A 109 -3.15 -17.17 14.82
CA ASN A 109 -4.13 -18.17 15.29
C ASN A 109 -5.56 -17.62 15.26
N LEU A 110 -6.02 -17.15 14.08
CA LEU A 110 -7.33 -16.51 13.92
C LEU A 110 -8.49 -17.52 13.85
N GLY A 111 -8.21 -18.82 13.84
CA GLY A 111 -9.19 -19.88 13.77
C GLY A 111 -9.70 -20.16 12.36
N GLU A 112 -10.44 -21.27 12.20
CA GLU A 112 -10.97 -21.74 10.91
C GLU A 112 -12.06 -20.82 10.34
N HIS A 113 -12.74 -20.06 11.21
CA HIS A 113 -13.82 -19.15 10.83
C HIS A 113 -13.31 -17.86 10.17
N PHE A 114 -12.01 -17.53 10.27
CA PHE A 114 -11.44 -16.39 9.55
C PHE A 114 -11.34 -16.71 8.05
N PRO A 115 -12.09 -15.99 7.17
CA PRO A 115 -12.04 -16.25 5.74
C PRO A 115 -10.66 -15.86 5.18
N VAL A 116 -10.13 -16.69 4.28
CA VAL A 116 -8.85 -16.49 3.59
C VAL A 116 -9.03 -16.46 2.07
N ASP A 117 -10.20 -16.03 1.65
CA ASP A 117 -10.62 -15.96 0.24
C ASP A 117 -10.70 -14.52 -0.29
N GLY A 118 -10.38 -13.53 0.57
CA GLY A 118 -10.45 -12.12 0.26
C GLY A 118 -11.84 -11.50 0.33
N SER A 119 -12.83 -12.23 0.88
CA SER A 119 -14.23 -11.79 0.97
C SER A 119 -14.45 -10.53 1.82
N GLN A 120 -13.42 -10.05 2.52
CA GLN A 120 -13.41 -8.79 3.25
C GLN A 120 -13.36 -7.57 2.32
N PHE A 121 -12.93 -7.76 1.08
CA PHE A 121 -12.86 -6.74 0.04
C PHE A 121 -14.02 -6.87 -0.94
N ASP A 122 -14.51 -5.77 -1.49
CA ASP A 122 -15.58 -5.78 -2.51
C ASP A 122 -15.06 -6.32 -3.86
N HIS A 123 -13.74 -6.17 -4.13
CA HIS A 123 -13.14 -6.62 -5.37
C HIS A 123 -11.70 -7.08 -5.14
N LEU A 124 -11.33 -8.17 -5.78
CA LEU A 124 -9.97 -8.69 -5.83
C LEU A 124 -9.47 -8.61 -7.27
N PHE A 125 -8.52 -7.74 -7.51
CA PHE A 125 -7.94 -7.58 -8.84
C PHE A 125 -7.12 -8.81 -9.25
N ALA A 126 -7.38 -9.29 -10.45
CA ALA A 126 -6.49 -10.23 -11.13
C ALA A 126 -5.24 -9.50 -11.67
N PRO A 127 -4.13 -10.24 -11.92
CA PRO A 127 -2.98 -9.69 -12.61
C PRO A 127 -3.37 -9.03 -13.94
N ASP A 128 -2.84 -7.83 -14.18
CA ASP A 128 -3.08 -7.01 -15.39
C ASP A 128 -4.54 -6.61 -15.64
N GLU A 129 -5.41 -6.75 -14.64
CA GLU A 129 -6.80 -6.33 -14.76
C GLU A 129 -6.91 -4.84 -15.03
N VAL A 130 -7.81 -4.48 -15.96
CA VAL A 130 -8.14 -3.11 -16.30
C VAL A 130 -9.42 -2.69 -15.59
N PHE A 131 -9.39 -1.54 -14.95
CA PHE A 131 -10.54 -0.93 -14.28
C PHE A 131 -10.73 0.52 -14.74
N ARG A 132 -11.80 1.17 -14.28
CA ARG A 132 -12.08 2.56 -14.66
C ARG A 132 -12.40 3.43 -13.45
N ILE A 133 -12.00 4.70 -13.57
CA ILE A 133 -12.38 5.81 -12.69
C ILE A 133 -12.97 6.86 -13.60
N GLY A 134 -14.30 6.84 -13.79
CA GLY A 134 -14.95 7.60 -14.84
C GLY A 134 -14.40 7.25 -16.22
N ALA A 135 -13.84 8.22 -16.95
CA ALA A 135 -13.19 8.01 -18.23
C ALA A 135 -11.72 7.62 -18.13
N LEU A 136 -11.09 7.73 -16.95
CA LEU A 136 -9.72 7.27 -16.74
C LEU A 136 -9.67 5.74 -16.79
N GLU A 137 -8.66 5.22 -17.49
CA GLU A 137 -8.31 3.81 -17.44
C GLU A 137 -7.23 3.58 -16.39
N GLY A 138 -7.46 2.60 -15.53
CA GLY A 138 -6.50 2.07 -14.59
C GLY A 138 -6.14 0.63 -14.94
N ARG A 139 -4.89 0.23 -14.69
CA ARG A 139 -4.39 -1.13 -14.83
C ARG A 139 -3.64 -1.53 -13.58
N VAL A 140 -3.91 -2.73 -13.11
CA VAL A 140 -3.18 -3.34 -12.00
C VAL A 140 -1.92 -4.02 -12.54
N ILE A 141 -0.76 -3.72 -11.97
CA ILE A 141 0.51 -4.35 -12.32
C ILE A 141 0.99 -5.10 -11.07
N PRO A 142 1.03 -6.44 -11.07
CA PRO A 142 1.57 -7.18 -9.94
C PRO A 142 3.05 -6.87 -9.75
N VAL A 143 3.44 -6.53 -8.53
CA VAL A 143 4.82 -6.21 -8.16
C VAL A 143 5.24 -6.96 -6.89
N PRO A 144 5.11 -8.30 -6.86
CA PRO A 144 5.50 -9.08 -5.69
C PRO A 144 6.99 -8.92 -5.38
N GLY A 145 7.36 -9.15 -4.13
CA GLY A 145 8.75 -9.13 -3.67
C GLY A 145 8.93 -8.45 -2.32
N HIS A 146 8.32 -7.29 -2.09
CA HIS A 146 8.14 -6.76 -0.73
C HIS A 146 7.14 -7.64 0.04
N THR A 147 5.97 -7.85 -0.54
CA THR A 147 4.96 -8.83 -0.10
C THR A 147 4.44 -9.63 -1.31
N ASN A 148 3.72 -10.73 -1.05
CA ASN A 148 3.15 -11.55 -2.12
C ASN A 148 1.94 -10.91 -2.82
N ASP A 149 1.27 -9.97 -2.16
CA ASP A 149 0.07 -9.29 -2.65
C ASP A 149 0.35 -7.88 -3.19
N SER A 150 1.61 -7.47 -3.25
CA SER A 150 1.99 -6.15 -3.75
C SER A 150 1.57 -5.94 -5.20
N ASN A 151 0.87 -4.82 -5.43
CA ASN A 151 0.46 -4.34 -6.74
C ASN A 151 0.81 -2.87 -6.90
N ALA A 152 1.10 -2.47 -8.12
CA ALA A 152 1.12 -1.08 -8.53
C ALA A 152 -0.14 -0.77 -9.34
N PHE A 153 -0.68 0.43 -9.20
CA PHE A 153 -1.82 0.91 -9.99
C PHE A 153 -1.33 1.96 -11.00
N LEU A 154 -1.41 1.64 -12.28
CA LEU A 154 -1.17 2.61 -13.36
C LEU A 154 -2.51 3.22 -13.76
N ILE A 155 -2.73 4.50 -13.44
CA ILE A 155 -3.97 5.24 -13.71
C ILE A 155 -3.62 6.39 -14.66
N GLY A 156 -3.98 6.26 -15.94
CA GLY A 156 -3.52 7.18 -16.98
C GLY A 156 -2.00 7.18 -17.11
N ASP A 157 -1.33 8.26 -16.72
CA ASP A 157 0.14 8.39 -16.70
C ASP A 157 0.72 8.36 -15.27
N ALA A 158 -0.12 8.16 -14.24
CA ALA A 158 0.27 8.11 -12.84
C ALA A 158 0.38 6.66 -12.35
N LEU A 159 1.55 6.28 -11.86
CA LEU A 159 1.87 4.97 -11.31
C LEU A 159 2.01 5.06 -9.79
N PHE A 160 1.13 4.38 -9.05
CA PHE A 160 1.18 4.24 -7.60
C PHE A 160 1.86 2.93 -7.26
N THR A 161 3.07 2.99 -6.71
CA THR A 161 3.98 1.83 -6.64
C THR A 161 3.84 1.00 -5.37
N GLY A 162 3.03 1.44 -4.40
CA GLY A 162 3.09 0.85 -3.07
C GLY A 162 4.54 0.84 -2.57
N ASP A 163 4.92 -0.26 -1.93
CA ASP A 163 6.27 -0.45 -1.37
C ASP A 163 7.24 -1.14 -2.34
N SER A 164 7.08 -0.95 -3.66
CA SER A 164 8.08 -1.44 -4.62
C SER A 164 9.21 -0.44 -4.82
N LEU A 165 8.86 0.84 -5.00
CA LEU A 165 9.80 1.94 -5.22
C LEU A 165 9.46 3.08 -4.26
N PHE A 166 10.49 3.66 -3.63
CA PHE A 166 10.42 4.91 -2.89
C PHE A 166 11.00 6.06 -3.73
N MET A 167 11.13 7.26 -3.16
CA MET A 167 11.87 8.32 -3.83
C MET A 167 13.26 7.81 -4.21
N PRO A 168 13.88 8.28 -5.30
CA PRO A 168 15.17 7.75 -5.79
C PRO A 168 16.26 7.64 -4.71
N ASP A 169 16.32 8.60 -3.80
CA ASP A 169 17.23 8.62 -2.66
C ASP A 169 16.78 7.76 -1.47
N GLY A 170 15.55 7.24 -1.50
CA GLY A 170 15.01 6.26 -0.55
C GLY A 170 15.17 4.81 -1.03
N GLY A 171 15.26 4.60 -2.33
CA GLY A 171 15.50 3.30 -2.95
C GLY A 171 14.25 2.41 -3.05
N THR A 172 14.26 1.26 -2.39
CA THR A 172 13.21 0.23 -2.45
C THR A 172 12.87 -0.29 -1.06
N ALA A 173 11.68 -0.89 -0.89
CA ALA A 173 11.31 -1.53 0.36
C ALA A 173 12.14 -2.78 0.68
N ARG A 174 12.01 -3.25 1.91
CA ARG A 174 12.56 -4.51 2.42
C ARG A 174 11.82 -5.72 1.84
N CYS A 175 12.49 -6.89 1.86
CA CYS A 175 11.95 -8.14 1.29
C CYS A 175 11.98 -9.31 2.27
N ASP A 176 12.21 -9.09 3.56
CA ASP A 176 12.37 -10.13 4.58
C ASP A 176 11.08 -10.44 5.36
N PHE A 177 9.95 -9.92 4.92
CA PHE A 177 8.64 -10.31 5.45
C PHE A 177 8.24 -11.72 4.99
N PRO A 178 7.35 -12.41 5.73
CA PRO A 178 6.83 -13.70 5.29
C PRO A 178 6.27 -13.66 3.87
N GLY A 179 6.96 -14.28 2.92
CA GLY A 179 6.63 -14.27 1.50
C GLY A 179 7.33 -13.21 0.67
N GLY A 180 8.19 -12.38 1.28
CA GLY A 180 9.06 -11.46 0.55
C GLY A 180 10.23 -12.18 -0.14
N ASP A 181 10.76 -11.58 -1.22
CA ASP A 181 11.89 -12.12 -1.99
C ASP A 181 12.55 -11.00 -2.81
N ALA A 182 13.83 -10.75 -2.56
CA ALA A 182 14.57 -9.67 -3.19
C ALA A 182 14.73 -9.85 -4.71
N ALA A 183 14.96 -11.08 -5.16
CA ALA A 183 15.09 -11.36 -6.59
C ALA A 183 13.76 -11.14 -7.33
N THR A 184 12.65 -11.44 -6.68
CA THR A 184 11.31 -11.18 -7.20
C THR A 184 11.02 -9.70 -7.25
N LEU A 185 11.35 -8.93 -6.20
CA LEU A 185 11.20 -7.47 -6.20
C LEU A 185 12.00 -6.82 -7.34
N TYR A 186 13.25 -7.25 -7.55
CA TYR A 186 14.05 -6.76 -8.67
C TYR A 186 13.35 -6.93 -10.02
N ARG A 187 12.80 -8.13 -10.29
CA ARG A 187 12.08 -8.40 -11.54
C ARG A 187 10.80 -7.56 -11.65
N SER A 188 10.07 -7.42 -10.56
CA SER A 188 8.87 -6.57 -10.49
C SER A 188 9.18 -5.11 -10.82
N ILE A 189 10.26 -4.56 -10.27
CA ILE A 189 10.69 -3.19 -10.58
C ILE A 189 11.09 -3.06 -12.05
N HIS A 190 11.78 -4.05 -12.62
CA HIS A 190 12.14 -4.02 -14.03
C HIS A 190 10.93 -4.10 -14.95
N THR A 191 9.84 -4.76 -14.55
CA THR A 191 8.54 -4.66 -15.25
C THR A 191 7.99 -3.22 -15.23
N LEU A 192 8.11 -2.51 -14.10
CA LEU A 192 7.72 -1.10 -14.04
C LEU A 192 8.62 -0.21 -14.91
N PHE A 193 9.90 -0.55 -15.03
CA PHE A 193 10.85 0.17 -15.86
C PHE A 193 10.63 0.00 -17.38
N GLU A 194 9.75 -0.92 -17.80
CA GLU A 194 9.29 -1.00 -19.19
C GLU A 194 8.31 0.12 -19.56
N LEU A 195 7.75 0.83 -18.57
CA LEU A 195 6.89 1.98 -18.80
C LEU A 195 7.70 3.17 -19.36
N PRO A 196 7.04 4.11 -20.06
CA PRO A 196 7.68 5.33 -20.58
C PRO A 196 8.40 6.11 -19.46
N ASP A 197 9.53 6.72 -19.79
CA ASP A 197 10.36 7.46 -18.82
C ASP A 197 9.64 8.66 -18.18
N ASP A 198 8.65 9.23 -18.86
CA ASP A 198 7.81 10.33 -18.39
C ASP A 198 6.59 9.89 -17.55
N THR A 199 6.40 8.59 -17.35
CA THR A 199 5.38 8.07 -16.42
C THR A 199 5.66 8.60 -15.02
N ARG A 200 4.68 9.31 -14.45
CA ARG A 200 4.76 9.85 -13.09
C ARG A 200 4.66 8.71 -12.08
N VAL A 201 5.56 8.69 -11.12
CA VAL A 201 5.62 7.69 -10.04
C VAL A 201 5.23 8.35 -8.73
N PHE A 202 4.22 7.80 -8.07
CA PHE A 202 3.76 8.21 -6.76
C PHE A 202 4.11 7.12 -5.75
N VAL A 203 4.96 7.47 -4.77
CA VAL A 203 5.49 6.53 -3.79
C VAL A 203 4.57 6.42 -2.56
N CYS A 204 4.56 5.27 -1.91
CA CYS A 204 3.77 5.08 -0.69
C CYS A 204 4.46 5.73 0.54
N HIS A 205 5.78 5.66 0.62
CA HIS A 205 6.53 6.19 1.76
C HIS A 205 7.65 7.13 1.35
N ASP A 206 7.90 8.13 2.22
CA ASP A 206 9.09 8.96 2.14
C ASP A 206 9.60 9.34 3.53
N TYR A 207 10.86 9.09 3.77
CA TYR A 207 11.53 9.30 5.06
C TYR A 207 12.39 10.56 5.10
N GLY A 208 12.40 11.38 4.04
CA GLY A 208 13.16 12.62 3.93
C GLY A 208 14.66 12.44 4.18
N PRO A 209 15.38 11.52 3.49
CA PRO A 209 16.79 11.25 3.76
C PRO A 209 17.60 12.54 3.65
N GLY A 210 18.61 12.67 4.55
CA GLY A 210 19.42 13.89 4.62
C GLY A 210 18.69 15.14 5.17
N GLY A 211 17.44 15.00 5.62
CA GLY A 211 16.63 16.10 6.16
C GLY A 211 15.97 16.97 5.09
N ARG A 212 15.82 16.46 3.84
CA ARG A 212 15.02 17.14 2.82
C ARG A 212 13.54 17.09 3.16
N GLU A 213 12.78 17.99 2.58
CA GLU A 213 11.31 17.95 2.66
C GLU A 213 10.76 16.64 2.07
N PHE A 214 9.63 16.19 2.63
CA PHE A 214 8.94 14.99 2.14
C PHE A 214 8.43 15.20 0.72
N ALA A 215 8.59 14.20 -0.13
CA ALA A 215 8.18 14.20 -1.52
C ALA A 215 7.45 12.91 -1.86
N CYS A 216 6.50 12.98 -2.79
CA CYS A 216 5.68 11.84 -3.17
C CYS A 216 5.74 11.51 -4.66
N GLU A 217 6.27 12.40 -5.48
CA GLU A 217 6.24 12.28 -6.94
C GLU A 217 7.64 12.29 -7.54
N THR A 218 7.88 11.38 -8.47
CA THR A 218 9.07 11.28 -9.32
C THR A 218 8.66 10.73 -10.69
N THR A 219 9.58 10.21 -11.49
CA THR A 219 9.28 9.58 -12.79
C THR A 219 10.02 8.25 -12.96
N ILE A 220 9.55 7.40 -13.87
CA ILE A 220 10.25 6.15 -14.22
C ILE A 220 11.68 6.46 -14.70
N GLY A 221 11.86 7.48 -15.54
CA GLY A 221 13.19 7.88 -16.01
C GLY A 221 14.12 8.34 -14.88
N GLU A 222 13.60 9.02 -13.84
CA GLU A 222 14.40 9.40 -12.68
C GLU A 222 14.76 8.18 -11.82
N GLN A 223 13.84 7.26 -11.63
CA GLN A 223 14.10 5.99 -10.95
C GLN A 223 15.21 5.20 -11.64
N LYS A 224 15.15 5.05 -12.96
CA LYS A 224 16.21 4.39 -13.77
C LYS A 224 17.57 5.05 -13.61
N ARG A 225 17.61 6.38 -13.58
CA ARG A 225 18.89 7.12 -13.53
C ARG A 225 19.52 7.15 -12.14
N SER A 226 18.73 7.27 -11.09
CA SER A 226 19.25 7.72 -9.80
C SER A 226 18.76 6.94 -8.58
N ASN A 227 17.91 5.91 -8.73
CA ASN A 227 17.51 5.11 -7.59
C ASN A 227 18.73 4.43 -6.95
N ILE A 228 18.95 4.70 -5.66
CA ILE A 228 20.17 4.25 -4.94
C ILE A 228 20.29 2.73 -4.79
N HIS A 229 19.19 1.98 -5.03
CA HIS A 229 19.17 0.52 -4.91
C HIS A 229 19.08 -0.19 -6.29
N VAL A 230 18.42 0.43 -7.28
CA VAL A 230 18.01 -0.28 -8.51
C VAL A 230 18.03 0.64 -9.74
N HIS A 231 19.09 1.43 -9.91
CA HIS A 231 19.29 2.25 -11.12
C HIS A 231 19.74 1.40 -12.31
N ASP A 232 19.75 2.01 -13.51
CA ASP A 232 20.29 1.39 -14.70
C ASP A 232 21.72 0.86 -14.49
N GLY A 233 21.92 -0.41 -14.84
CA GLY A 233 23.19 -1.11 -14.65
C GLY A 233 23.34 -1.86 -13.31
N THR A 234 22.41 -1.71 -12.37
CA THR A 234 22.35 -2.58 -11.18
C THR A 234 22.00 -4.00 -11.61
N THR A 235 22.83 -4.99 -11.30
CA THR A 235 22.52 -6.40 -11.63
C THR A 235 21.61 -7.03 -10.57
N LEU A 236 20.96 -8.13 -10.95
CA LEU A 236 20.15 -8.91 -10.00
C LEU A 236 20.95 -9.32 -8.77
N GLU A 237 22.19 -9.81 -8.97
CA GLU A 237 23.05 -10.28 -7.90
C GLU A 237 23.42 -9.15 -6.94
N GLN A 238 23.77 -7.98 -7.48
CA GLN A 238 24.09 -6.78 -6.69
C GLN A 238 22.88 -6.32 -5.86
N PHE A 239 21.68 -6.30 -6.47
CA PHE A 239 20.46 -5.92 -5.78
C PHE A 239 20.11 -6.90 -4.65
N VAL A 240 20.17 -8.20 -4.90
CA VAL A 240 19.85 -9.24 -3.91
C VAL A 240 20.83 -9.14 -2.73
N GLU A 241 22.14 -9.10 -2.99
CA GLU A 241 23.16 -8.98 -1.95
C GLU A 241 22.95 -7.72 -1.10
N MET A 242 22.76 -6.58 -1.73
CA MET A 242 22.49 -5.31 -1.03
C MET A 242 21.23 -5.41 -0.17
N ARG A 243 20.13 -5.98 -0.73
CA ARG A 243 18.85 -6.07 -0.04
C ARG A 243 18.89 -7.01 1.16
N GLU A 244 19.49 -8.19 1.01
CA GLU A 244 19.66 -9.15 2.10
C GLU A 244 20.53 -8.59 3.23
N MET A 245 21.65 -7.95 2.90
CA MET A 245 22.53 -7.30 3.90
C MET A 245 21.80 -6.19 4.64
N ARG A 246 21.05 -5.36 3.92
CA ARG A 246 20.32 -4.24 4.51
C ARG A 246 19.17 -4.74 5.38
N ASP A 247 18.38 -5.68 4.91
CA ASP A 247 17.21 -6.20 5.62
C ASP A 247 17.62 -6.89 6.92
N ALA A 248 18.71 -7.66 6.93
CA ALA A 248 19.25 -8.30 8.14
C ALA A 248 19.62 -7.31 9.26
N SER A 249 19.79 -6.02 8.93
CA SER A 249 20.09 -4.95 9.89
C SER A 249 18.87 -4.15 10.36
N LEU A 250 17.72 -4.34 9.72
CA LEU A 250 16.51 -3.56 10.03
C LEU A 250 15.69 -4.18 11.16
N ALA A 251 15.25 -3.34 12.10
CA ALA A 251 14.22 -3.74 13.03
C ALA A 251 12.89 -3.97 12.30
N MET A 252 12.01 -4.81 12.85
CA MET A 252 10.65 -4.95 12.34
C MET A 252 9.88 -3.62 12.49
N PRO A 253 8.97 -3.31 11.55
CA PRO A 253 8.11 -2.13 11.69
C PRO A 253 7.35 -2.14 13.02
N THR A 254 7.30 -0.99 13.66
CA THR A 254 6.65 -0.85 14.99
C THR A 254 5.20 -1.34 14.99
N LEU A 255 4.50 -1.18 13.89
CA LEU A 255 3.09 -1.51 13.75
C LEU A 255 2.80 -2.84 13.04
N ILE A 256 3.81 -3.67 12.70
CA ILE A 256 3.57 -4.91 11.94
C ILE A 256 2.48 -5.80 12.57
N LEU A 257 2.47 -5.93 13.89
CA LEU A 257 1.50 -6.79 14.57
C LEU A 257 0.07 -6.23 14.51
N PRO A 258 -0.22 -4.96 14.86
CA PRO A 258 -1.55 -4.39 14.73
C PRO A 258 -1.95 -4.19 13.26
N ALA A 259 -1.05 -3.72 12.40
CA ALA A 259 -1.35 -3.39 11.02
C ALA A 259 -1.79 -4.62 10.22
N VAL A 260 -0.99 -5.68 10.20
CA VAL A 260 -1.32 -6.86 9.41
C VAL A 260 -2.63 -7.50 9.86
N GLN A 261 -2.92 -7.58 11.17
CA GLN A 261 -4.18 -8.14 11.67
C GLN A 261 -5.41 -7.34 11.22
N THR A 262 -5.27 -6.04 11.09
CA THR A 262 -6.33 -5.13 10.62
C THR A 262 -6.42 -5.16 9.09
N ASN A 263 -5.29 -5.09 8.39
CA ASN A 263 -5.25 -4.92 6.94
C ASN A 263 -5.67 -6.18 6.18
N ILE A 264 -5.38 -7.39 6.72
CA ILE A 264 -5.95 -8.64 6.14
C ILE A 264 -7.48 -8.75 6.31
N ARG A 265 -8.09 -7.80 7.05
CA ARG A 265 -9.54 -7.62 7.22
C ARG A 265 -10.06 -6.39 6.46
N ALA A 266 -9.32 -5.93 5.46
CA ALA A 266 -9.69 -4.72 4.71
C ALA A 266 -9.78 -3.43 5.58
N GLY A 267 -9.01 -3.36 6.67
CA GLY A 267 -9.05 -2.25 7.62
C GLY A 267 -10.07 -2.41 8.75
N GLU A 268 -10.86 -3.51 8.77
CA GLU A 268 -11.80 -3.78 9.85
C GLU A 268 -11.08 -4.30 11.10
N LEU A 269 -11.43 -3.73 12.26
CA LEU A 269 -10.93 -4.22 13.54
C LEU A 269 -11.55 -5.59 13.87
N PRO A 270 -10.83 -6.47 14.62
CA PRO A 270 -11.38 -7.76 15.04
C PRO A 270 -12.73 -7.64 15.76
N GLU A 271 -13.55 -8.67 15.68
CA GLU A 271 -14.80 -8.73 16.42
C GLU A 271 -14.61 -8.56 17.92
N PRO A 272 -15.54 -7.90 18.62
CA PRO A 272 -15.47 -7.79 20.07
C PRO A 272 -15.59 -9.15 20.74
N GLU A 273 -14.81 -9.39 21.80
CA GLU A 273 -14.93 -10.57 22.63
C GLU A 273 -16.11 -10.46 23.60
N SER A 274 -16.31 -11.48 24.45
CA SER A 274 -17.47 -11.61 25.36
C SER A 274 -17.69 -10.42 26.29
N ASN A 275 -16.65 -9.61 26.54
CA ASN A 275 -16.69 -8.40 27.35
C ASN A 275 -16.97 -7.11 26.55
N GLY A 276 -17.22 -7.24 25.22
CA GLY A 276 -17.46 -6.11 24.32
C GLY A 276 -16.19 -5.37 23.87
N VAL A 277 -15.00 -5.86 24.24
CA VAL A 277 -13.71 -5.24 23.88
C VAL A 277 -13.09 -5.98 22.69
N ARG A 278 -12.52 -5.24 21.75
CA ARG A 278 -11.77 -5.78 20.61
C ARG A 278 -10.30 -5.96 21.01
N TYR A 279 -9.71 -7.06 20.59
CA TYR A 279 -8.32 -7.40 20.93
C TYR A 279 -7.50 -7.72 19.68
N LEU A 280 -6.24 -7.25 19.67
CA LEU A 280 -5.22 -7.70 18.74
C LEU A 280 -4.32 -8.72 19.46
N LYS A 281 -3.93 -9.74 18.74
CA LYS A 281 -3.07 -10.81 19.27
C LYS A 281 -1.60 -10.43 19.18
N LEU A 282 -0.82 -10.79 20.15
CA LEU A 282 0.64 -10.66 20.17
C LEU A 282 1.26 -12.07 20.16
N PRO A 283 1.63 -12.61 18.98
CA PRO A 283 2.29 -13.91 18.89
C PRO A 283 3.75 -13.78 19.34
N LEU A 284 4.14 -14.54 20.34
CA LEU A 284 5.51 -14.49 20.85
C LEU A 284 6.44 -15.38 20.01
N ASN A 285 7.59 -14.83 19.59
CA ASN A 285 8.65 -15.54 18.86
C ASN A 285 8.17 -16.14 17.51
N GLN A 286 7.28 -15.45 16.77
CA GLN A 286 6.75 -15.93 15.51
C GLN A 286 7.15 -15.07 14.29
N LEU A 287 7.66 -13.85 14.51
CA LEU A 287 8.19 -12.94 13.50
C LEU A 287 9.61 -12.55 13.83
#